data_394f43e8b0e9ae2edca23211ea0733e5
#
_entry.id   394f43e8b0e9ae2edca23211ea0733e5
#
_cell.length_a   1.000
_cell.length_b   1.000
_cell.length_c   1.000
_cell.angle_alpha   90.00
_cell.angle_beta   90.00
_cell.angle_gamma   90.00
#
_symmetry.space_group_name_H-M   'P 1'
#
loop_
_entity.id
_entity.type
_entity.pdbx_description
1 polymer ?
#
loop_
_entity_poly.entity_id
_entity_poly.type
_entity_poly.pdbx_seq_one_letter_code
_entity_poly.pdbx_strand_id
1 'polypeptide(L)'
;RQRQMCIRDRNSGYMIAEVTTAALMSENKHLANPCVTDSTPTSANQEDHVSMAAHGARRLGQMVENLEHILGVELLCAAQGIDFRAPLATSQPLQRVVARLREDIPPLGEDRYLAPDLKRARALIANGALIAAAQIEMPDIAL
;
A
#
# COMPACT_ATOMS: atom_id res chain seq x y z
N ARG A 1 -22.21 8.54 -17.33
CA ARG A 1 -21.41 7.77 -16.36
C ARG A 1 -21.81 8.05 -14.90
N GLN A 2 -21.94 9.34 -14.48
CA GLN A 2 -22.35 9.67 -13.10
C GLN A 2 -23.75 9.17 -12.71
N ARG A 3 -24.70 9.11 -13.63
CA ARG A 3 -26.06 8.59 -13.34
C ARG A 3 -26.09 7.08 -13.10
N GLN A 4 -25.19 6.31 -13.67
CA GLN A 4 -25.11 4.87 -13.43
C GLN A 4 -24.52 4.58 -12.05
N MET A 5 -23.56 5.38 -11.57
CA MET A 5 -22.92 5.22 -10.28
C MET A 5 -23.87 5.46 -9.08
N CYS A 6 -24.84 6.37 -9.21
CA CYS A 6 -25.71 6.76 -8.09
C CYS A 6 -27.07 6.03 -8.02
N ILE A 7 -27.52 5.37 -9.08
CA ILE A 7 -28.90 4.87 -9.17
C ILE A 7 -29.00 3.36 -9.41
N ARG A 8 -28.00 2.71 -9.97
CA ARG A 8 -28.05 1.29 -10.35
C ARG A 8 -27.16 0.37 -9.54
N ASP A 9 -26.07 0.86 -8.98
CA ASP A 9 -25.11 0.02 -8.29
C ASP A 9 -25.35 0.09 -6.78
N ARG A 10 -25.93 -0.97 -6.25
CA ARG A 10 -26.08 -1.15 -4.80
C ARG A 10 -24.71 -1.42 -4.14
N ASN A 11 -23.69 -1.74 -4.92
CA ASN A 11 -22.33 -2.02 -4.47
C ASN A 11 -21.36 -1.00 -5.05
N SER A 12 -20.54 -0.40 -4.20
CA SER A 12 -19.46 0.54 -4.55
C SER A 12 -18.13 -0.17 -4.81
N GLY A 13 -18.01 -1.43 -4.39
CA GLY A 13 -16.80 -2.21 -4.56
C GLY A 13 -15.60 -1.58 -3.85
N TYR A 14 -14.49 -1.47 -4.54
CA TYR A 14 -13.26 -0.86 -3.99
C TYR A 14 -13.15 0.66 -4.19
N MET A 15 -14.23 1.37 -4.52
CA MET A 15 -14.19 2.82 -4.75
C MET A 15 -13.65 3.60 -3.53
N ILE A 16 -14.11 3.26 -2.33
CA ILE A 16 -13.62 3.91 -1.10
C ILE A 16 -12.17 3.52 -0.78
N ALA A 17 -11.75 2.33 -1.14
CA ALA A 17 -10.35 1.93 -1.03
C ALA A 17 -9.44 2.75 -1.97
N GLU A 18 -9.89 3.04 -3.20
CA GLU A 18 -9.21 3.95 -4.13
C GLU A 18 -9.07 5.36 -3.53
N VAL A 19 -10.15 5.92 -2.98
CA VAL A 19 -10.11 7.23 -2.31
C VAL A 19 -9.12 7.23 -1.15
N THR A 20 -9.04 6.13 -0.40
CA THR A 20 -8.06 5.97 0.69
C THR A 20 -6.63 6.01 0.15
N THR A 21 -6.33 5.31 -0.95
CA THR A 21 -4.97 5.36 -1.56
C THR A 21 -4.63 6.74 -2.07
N ALA A 22 -5.59 7.46 -2.67
CA ALA A 22 -5.40 8.83 -3.12
C ALA A 22 -5.07 9.79 -1.97
N ALA A 23 -5.73 9.64 -0.81
CA ALA A 23 -5.45 10.42 0.39
C ALA A 23 -4.04 10.14 0.92
N LEU A 24 -3.64 8.86 1.05
CA LEU A 24 -2.30 8.47 1.51
C LEU A 24 -1.20 8.91 0.54
N MET A 25 -1.47 8.88 -0.77
CA MET A 25 -0.54 9.41 -1.77
C MET A 25 -0.38 10.92 -1.63
N SER A 26 -1.47 11.66 -1.37
CA SER A 26 -1.42 13.10 -1.13
C SER A 26 -0.61 13.43 0.12
N GLU A 27 -0.79 12.67 1.21
CA GLU A 27 0.02 12.79 2.42
C GLU A 27 1.51 12.52 2.14
N ASN A 28 1.84 11.45 1.41
CA ASN A 28 3.21 11.16 1.02
C ASN A 28 3.85 12.27 0.19
N LYS A 29 3.10 12.90 -0.71
CA LYS A 29 3.58 14.08 -1.46
C LYS A 29 3.91 15.24 -0.53
N HIS A 30 3.11 15.49 0.51
CA HIS A 30 3.40 16.49 1.52
C HIS A 30 4.65 16.13 2.34
N LEU A 31 4.76 14.88 2.79
CA LEU A 31 5.91 14.39 3.55
C LEU A 31 7.21 14.36 2.74
N ALA A 32 7.15 14.35 1.41
CA ALA A 32 8.30 14.35 0.53
C ALA A 32 9.02 15.71 0.41
N ASN A 33 8.54 16.77 1.08
CA ASN A 33 9.24 18.05 1.08
C ASN A 33 10.67 17.89 1.58
N PRO A 34 11.67 18.43 0.86
CA PRO A 34 13.08 18.29 1.24
C PRO A 34 13.35 18.85 2.64
N CYS A 35 13.93 18.08 3.53
CA CYS A 35 14.43 18.56 4.82
C CYS A 35 15.94 18.88 4.83
N VAL A 36 16.60 18.70 3.69
CA VAL A 36 18.01 19.08 3.52
C VAL A 36 18.21 20.59 3.45
N THR A 37 17.15 21.35 3.20
CA THR A 37 17.15 22.81 3.18
C THR A 37 16.95 23.43 4.56
N ASP A 38 16.53 22.63 5.54
CA ASP A 38 16.29 23.10 6.91
C ASP A 38 17.58 23.00 7.72
N SER A 39 17.94 24.12 8.31
CA SER A 39 19.03 24.17 9.27
C SER A 39 18.83 25.36 10.22
N THR A 40 19.26 25.19 11.44
CA THR A 40 19.34 26.28 12.42
C THR A 40 20.65 26.13 13.19
N PRO A 41 21.38 27.23 13.44
CA PRO A 41 22.61 27.18 14.22
C PRO A 41 22.37 26.63 15.62
N THR A 42 23.31 25.81 16.10
CA THR A 42 23.30 25.26 17.46
C THR A 42 24.62 25.56 18.17
N SER A 43 24.74 25.18 19.45
CA SER A 43 25.97 25.32 20.25
C SER A 43 26.54 26.74 20.24
N ALA A 44 25.65 27.73 20.48
CA ALA A 44 26.03 29.16 20.44
C ALA A 44 26.69 29.59 19.12
N ASN A 45 26.18 29.14 17.99
CA ASN A 45 26.65 29.36 16.63
C ASN A 45 28.02 28.71 16.29
N GLN A 46 28.47 27.75 17.07
CA GLN A 46 29.65 26.97 16.67
C GLN A 46 29.34 26.01 15.52
N GLU A 47 28.10 25.51 15.47
CA GLU A 47 27.58 24.72 14.36
C GLU A 47 26.61 25.61 13.57
N ASP A 48 27.03 26.11 12.44
CA ASP A 48 26.26 27.01 11.58
C ASP A 48 25.31 26.25 10.64
N HIS A 49 25.64 25.00 10.32
CA HIS A 49 24.76 24.09 9.54
C HIS A 49 24.62 22.75 10.21
N VAL A 50 23.41 22.47 10.70
CA VAL A 50 23.06 21.23 11.40
C VAL A 50 22.17 20.37 10.50
N SER A 51 22.55 19.11 10.30
CA SER A 51 21.77 18.16 9.49
C SER A 51 20.47 17.76 10.18
N MET A 52 19.34 17.86 9.45
CA MET A 52 18.02 17.40 9.87
C MET A 52 17.71 15.96 9.41
N ALA A 53 18.74 15.13 9.17
CA ALA A 53 18.62 13.78 8.67
C ALA A 53 17.73 12.88 9.54
N ALA A 54 17.80 13.01 10.87
CA ALA A 54 16.94 12.24 11.79
C ALA A 54 15.45 12.54 11.58
N HIS A 55 15.09 13.81 11.33
CA HIS A 55 13.73 14.20 10.97
C HIS A 55 13.33 13.58 9.62
N GLY A 56 14.21 13.63 8.62
CA GLY A 56 14.00 12.99 7.32
C GLY A 56 13.75 11.49 7.43
N ALA A 57 14.57 10.79 8.21
CA ALA A 57 14.41 9.35 8.43
C ALA A 57 13.08 8.99 9.11
N ARG A 58 12.64 9.77 10.09
CA ARG A 58 11.33 9.56 10.75
C ARG A 58 10.17 9.75 9.78
N ARG A 59 10.22 10.76 8.92
CA ARG A 59 9.19 10.98 7.89
C ARG A 59 9.15 9.83 6.90
N LEU A 60 10.32 9.31 6.49
CA LEU A 60 10.40 8.18 5.58
C LEU A 60 9.68 6.95 6.15
N GLY A 61 9.81 6.67 7.47
CA GLY A 61 9.06 5.61 8.13
C GLY A 61 7.55 5.74 7.93
N GLN A 62 6.99 6.93 8.12
CA GLN A 62 5.57 7.18 7.89
C GLN A 62 5.19 7.01 6.40
N MET A 63 6.03 7.46 5.48
CA MET A 63 5.79 7.29 4.05
C MET A 63 5.78 5.82 3.63
N VAL A 64 6.63 4.99 4.24
CA VAL A 64 6.65 3.53 4.00
C VAL A 64 5.36 2.90 4.52
N GLU A 65 4.87 3.26 5.70
CA GLU A 65 3.59 2.77 6.20
C GLU A 65 2.43 3.11 5.27
N ASN A 66 2.39 4.32 4.76
CA ASN A 66 1.38 4.74 3.77
C ASN A 66 1.49 3.91 2.48
N LEU A 67 2.71 3.66 2.01
CA LEU A 67 2.96 2.84 0.83
C LEU A 67 2.50 1.39 1.02
N GLU A 68 2.74 0.79 2.20
CA GLU A 68 2.23 -0.55 2.52
C GLU A 68 0.70 -0.63 2.42
N HIS A 69 0.00 0.40 2.87
CA HIS A 69 -1.47 0.48 2.72
C HIS A 69 -1.89 0.59 1.25
N ILE A 70 -1.22 1.44 0.46
CA ILE A 70 -1.50 1.62 -0.96
C ILE A 70 -1.32 0.29 -1.71
N LEU A 71 -0.20 -0.39 -1.48
CA LEU A 71 0.09 -1.70 -2.08
C LEU A 71 -0.92 -2.77 -1.61
N GLY A 72 -1.38 -2.70 -0.36
CA GLY A 72 -2.42 -3.59 0.15
C GLY A 72 -3.73 -3.44 -0.60
N VAL A 73 -4.14 -2.21 -0.94
CA VAL A 73 -5.34 -1.96 -1.77
C VAL A 73 -5.13 -2.47 -3.19
N GLU A 74 -3.97 -2.20 -3.80
CA GLU A 74 -3.64 -2.69 -5.13
C GLU A 74 -3.70 -4.22 -5.20
N LEU A 75 -3.14 -4.91 -4.21
CA LEU A 75 -3.20 -6.36 -4.07
C LEU A 75 -4.64 -6.89 -4.05
N LEU A 76 -5.52 -6.26 -3.27
CA LEU A 76 -6.94 -6.65 -3.19
C LEU A 76 -7.65 -6.48 -4.53
N CYS A 77 -7.43 -5.35 -5.20
CA CYS A 77 -8.01 -5.07 -6.51
C CYS A 77 -7.49 -6.04 -7.58
N ALA A 78 -6.18 -6.30 -7.60
CA ALA A 78 -5.56 -7.23 -8.54
C ALA A 78 -6.06 -8.67 -8.35
N ALA A 79 -6.13 -9.14 -7.10
CA ALA A 79 -6.65 -10.47 -6.78
C ALA A 79 -8.12 -10.61 -7.20
N GLN A 80 -8.96 -9.61 -6.94
CA GLN A 80 -10.35 -9.58 -7.38
C GLN A 80 -10.47 -9.59 -8.92
N GLY A 81 -9.58 -8.86 -9.60
CA GLY A 81 -9.52 -8.87 -11.05
C GLY A 81 -9.15 -10.23 -11.63
N ILE A 82 -8.31 -11.00 -10.94
CA ILE A 82 -7.96 -12.39 -11.30
C ILE A 82 -9.18 -13.30 -11.11
N ASP A 83 -9.86 -13.18 -9.96
CA ASP A 83 -11.06 -13.98 -9.66
C ASP A 83 -12.16 -13.80 -10.73
N PHE A 84 -12.37 -12.57 -11.22
CA PHE A 84 -13.34 -12.27 -12.28
C PHE A 84 -12.97 -12.85 -13.65
N ARG A 85 -11.75 -13.30 -13.84
CA ARG A 85 -11.29 -13.90 -15.09
C ARG A 85 -11.38 -15.42 -15.15
N ALA A 86 -11.92 -16.06 -14.09
CA ALA A 86 -12.12 -17.50 -14.12
C ALA A 86 -12.93 -17.92 -15.37
N PRO A 87 -12.57 -19.03 -16.05
CA PRO A 87 -11.64 -20.08 -15.65
C PRO A 87 -10.16 -19.82 -16.01
N LEU A 88 -9.82 -18.64 -16.54
CA LEU A 88 -8.43 -18.31 -16.86
C LEU A 88 -7.61 -18.25 -15.54
N ALA A 89 -6.42 -18.84 -15.59
CA ALA A 89 -5.50 -18.87 -14.46
C ALA A 89 -4.28 -17.97 -14.74
N THR A 90 -3.77 -17.32 -13.70
CA THR A 90 -2.51 -16.59 -13.75
C THR A 90 -1.31 -17.53 -13.58
N SER A 91 -0.06 -16.99 -13.57
CA SER A 91 1.15 -17.78 -13.33
C SER A 91 1.16 -18.50 -11.99
N GLN A 92 1.88 -19.60 -11.87
CA GLN A 92 1.97 -20.39 -10.64
C GLN A 92 2.40 -19.57 -9.40
N PRO A 93 3.42 -18.69 -9.46
CA PRO A 93 3.77 -17.83 -8.33
C PRO A 93 2.61 -16.92 -7.90
N LEU A 94 1.93 -16.31 -8.85
CA LEU A 94 0.79 -15.42 -8.55
C LEU A 94 -0.42 -16.19 -8.03
N GLN A 95 -0.65 -17.42 -8.47
CA GLN A 95 -1.70 -18.28 -7.90
C GLN A 95 -1.43 -18.53 -6.41
N ARG A 96 -0.17 -18.82 -6.02
CA ARG A 96 0.20 -19.00 -4.61
C ARG A 96 0.01 -17.71 -3.80
N VAL A 97 0.35 -16.56 -4.36
CA VAL A 97 0.13 -15.25 -3.70
C VAL A 97 -1.36 -15.01 -3.46
N VAL A 98 -2.19 -15.23 -4.50
CA VAL A 98 -3.65 -15.07 -4.36
C VAL A 98 -4.22 -16.08 -3.36
N ALA A 99 -3.79 -17.34 -3.39
CA ALA A 99 -4.21 -18.35 -2.42
C ALA A 99 -3.86 -17.90 -0.98
N ARG A 100 -2.62 -17.43 -0.72
CA ARG A 100 -2.21 -16.91 0.58
C ARG A 100 -3.07 -15.74 1.04
N LEU A 101 -3.38 -14.81 0.13
CA LEU A 101 -4.27 -13.68 0.42
C LEU A 101 -5.67 -14.16 0.83
N ARG A 102 -6.21 -15.15 0.10
CA ARG A 102 -7.58 -15.66 0.31
C ARG A 102 -7.75 -16.48 1.59
N GLU A 103 -6.68 -16.94 2.23
CA GLU A 103 -6.73 -17.51 3.58
C GLU A 103 -7.24 -16.48 4.62
N ASP A 104 -6.86 -15.21 4.46
CA ASP A 104 -7.17 -14.14 5.42
C ASP A 104 -8.31 -13.24 4.96
N ILE A 105 -8.48 -13.06 3.64
CA ILE A 105 -9.38 -12.08 3.05
C ILE A 105 -10.18 -12.72 1.90
N PRO A 106 -11.47 -12.98 2.09
CA PRO A 106 -12.31 -13.56 1.03
C PRO A 106 -12.51 -12.55 -0.12
N PRO A 107 -12.86 -13.03 -1.34
CA PRO A 107 -13.27 -12.17 -2.43
C PRO A 107 -14.38 -11.19 -2.01
N LEU A 108 -14.39 -10.01 -2.63
CA LEU A 108 -15.46 -9.05 -2.42
C LEU A 108 -16.66 -9.43 -3.30
N GLY A 109 -17.75 -9.81 -2.66
CA GLY A 109 -19.06 -9.99 -3.30
C GLY A 109 -19.88 -8.71 -3.14
N GLU A 110 -20.75 -8.69 -2.13
CA GLU A 110 -21.47 -7.49 -1.75
C GLU A 110 -20.58 -6.54 -0.93
N ASP A 111 -20.93 -5.26 -0.92
CA ASP A 111 -20.23 -4.26 -0.12
C ASP A 111 -20.22 -4.65 1.36
N ARG A 112 -19.05 -4.51 1.98
CA ARG A 112 -18.84 -4.75 3.41
C ARG A 112 -17.88 -3.73 3.99
N TYR A 113 -17.76 -3.69 5.31
CA TYR A 113 -16.79 -2.85 5.98
C TYR A 113 -15.36 -3.33 5.68
N LEU A 114 -14.63 -2.57 4.86
CA LEU A 114 -13.33 -2.95 4.30
C LEU A 114 -12.14 -2.70 5.21
N ALA A 115 -12.25 -1.89 6.27
CA ALA A 115 -11.09 -1.54 7.08
C ALA A 115 -10.32 -2.75 7.67
N PRO A 116 -10.97 -3.84 8.11
CA PRO A 116 -10.23 -5.04 8.54
C PRO A 116 -9.46 -5.69 7.39
N ASP A 117 -10.04 -5.74 6.18
CA ASP A 117 -9.40 -6.34 5.01
C ASP A 117 -8.18 -5.53 4.57
N LEU A 118 -8.29 -4.19 4.57
CA LEU A 118 -7.17 -3.29 4.26
C LEU A 118 -6.01 -3.46 5.27
N LYS A 119 -6.32 -3.59 6.57
CA LYS A 119 -5.32 -3.83 7.60
C LYS A 119 -4.62 -5.19 7.42
N ARG A 120 -5.36 -6.25 7.09
CA ARG A 120 -4.77 -7.58 6.83
C ARG A 120 -3.91 -7.57 5.57
N ALA A 121 -4.38 -6.93 4.49
CA ALA A 121 -3.62 -6.80 3.25
C ALA A 121 -2.30 -6.06 3.49
N ARG A 122 -2.32 -4.92 4.21
CA ARG A 122 -1.11 -4.23 4.64
C ARG A 122 -0.16 -5.16 5.43
N ALA A 123 -0.69 -5.89 6.41
CA ALA A 123 0.12 -6.78 7.24
C ALA A 123 0.82 -7.87 6.41
N LEU A 124 0.15 -8.41 5.38
CA LEU A 124 0.74 -9.38 4.46
C LEU A 124 1.86 -8.78 3.60
N ILE A 125 1.78 -7.49 3.26
CA ILE A 125 2.85 -6.76 2.59
C ILE A 125 4.03 -6.57 3.55
N ALA A 126 3.78 -5.96 4.73
CA ALA A 126 4.81 -5.55 5.67
C ALA A 126 5.63 -6.73 6.22
N ASN A 127 5.02 -7.90 6.41
CA ASN A 127 5.69 -9.10 6.96
C ASN A 127 6.34 -10.01 5.90
N GLY A 128 6.27 -9.67 4.61
CA GLY A 128 6.87 -10.45 3.53
C GLY A 128 6.16 -11.77 3.21
N ALA A 129 4.97 -12.05 3.78
CA ALA A 129 4.26 -13.31 3.60
C ALA A 129 3.94 -13.62 2.13
N LEU A 130 3.69 -12.58 1.31
CA LEU A 130 3.39 -12.75 -0.10
C LEU A 130 4.62 -13.14 -0.93
N ILE A 131 5.78 -12.56 -0.60
CA ILE A 131 7.06 -12.91 -1.25
C ILE A 131 7.39 -14.38 -0.94
N ALA A 132 7.26 -14.78 0.33
CA ALA A 132 7.45 -16.16 0.75
C ALA A 132 6.49 -17.11 0.03
N ALA A 133 5.22 -16.74 -0.10
CA ALA A 133 4.21 -17.55 -0.81
C ALA A 133 4.49 -17.66 -2.31
N ALA A 134 5.05 -16.62 -2.94
CA ALA A 134 5.38 -16.62 -4.35
C ALA A 134 6.43 -17.70 -4.71
N GLN A 135 7.34 -18.04 -3.78
CA GLN A 135 8.43 -19.00 -3.97
C GLN A 135 9.27 -18.65 -5.21
N ILE A 136 9.58 -17.38 -5.39
CA ILE A 136 10.46 -16.88 -6.44
C ILE A 136 11.84 -16.59 -5.83
N GLU A 137 12.87 -16.81 -6.62
CA GLU A 137 14.22 -16.42 -6.25
C GLU A 137 14.33 -14.89 -6.38
N MET A 138 14.63 -14.22 -5.26
CA MET A 138 14.82 -12.77 -5.27
C MET A 138 16.27 -12.47 -5.70
N PRO A 139 16.47 -11.46 -6.55
CA PRO A 139 17.84 -11.06 -6.89
C PRO A 139 18.58 -10.59 -5.65
N ASP A 140 19.86 -10.99 -5.53
CA ASP A 140 20.75 -10.48 -4.51
C ASP A 140 20.94 -8.96 -4.70
N ILE A 141 20.29 -8.17 -3.86
CA ILE A 141 20.53 -6.73 -3.79
C ILE A 141 21.68 -6.55 -2.81
N ALA A 142 22.90 -6.41 -3.33
CA ALA A 142 24.04 -5.99 -2.53
C ALA A 142 23.76 -4.58 -2.01
N LEU A 143 23.58 -4.44 -0.68
CA LEU A 143 23.46 -3.18 0.03
C LEU A 143 24.83 -2.60 0.31
#